data_bc46e62c894c738d7175eb7273dba7b5
#
_entry.id   bc46e62c894c738d7175eb7273dba7b5
#
_cell.length_a   1.000
_cell.length_b   1.000
_cell.length_c   1.000
_cell.angle_alpha   90.00
_cell.angle_beta   90.00
_cell.angle_gamma   90.00
#
_symmetry.space_group_name_H-M   'P 1'
#
loop_
_entity.id
_entity.type
_entity.pdbx_description
1 polymer ?
#
loop_
_entity_poly.entity_id
_entity_poly.type
_entity_poly.pdbx_seq_one_letter_code
_entity_poly.pdbx_strand_id
1 'polypeptide(L)'
;MLLHKEALFYPSEDGMRWMRFEQQKISRGQLVEDQFWLLIELAMIRSDKTINALKDYLVSGETRKAACERHNVSNGYLSTSLSRLYRVNYIVTQLIPYYGNR
;
A
#
# COMPACT_ATOMS: atom_id res chain seq x y z
N MET A 1 -27.19 5.36 -3.11
CA MET A 1 -26.77 4.98 -3.06
C MET A 1 -26.16 4.56 -2.96
N LEU A 2 -25.69 4.34 -3.04
CA LEU A 2 -25.00 3.78 -2.80
C LEU A 2 -24.74 2.71 -3.22
N LEU A 3 -24.98 2.23 -3.77
CA LEU A 3 -24.88 1.16 -4.16
C LEU A 3 -23.76 0.79 -4.77
N HIS A 4 -23.30 1.38 -5.41
CA HIS A 4 -22.15 1.15 -5.97
C HIS A 4 -21.13 1.06 -5.03
N LYS A 5 -21.31 1.61 -4.00
CA LYS A 5 -20.36 1.52 -3.04
C LYS A 5 -20.27 0.11 -2.65
N GLU A 6 -21.30 -0.61 -2.80
CA GLU A 6 -21.20 -1.96 -2.48
C GLU A 6 -20.31 -2.68 -3.36
N ALA A 7 -20.40 -2.44 -4.60
CA ALA A 7 -19.55 -3.10 -5.54
C ALA A 7 -18.12 -2.83 -5.19
N LEU A 8 -17.84 -1.68 -4.68
CA LEU A 8 -16.51 -1.35 -4.36
C LEU A 8 -15.98 -2.18 -3.25
N PHE A 9 -16.79 -2.51 -2.30
CA PHE A 9 -16.33 -3.23 -1.16
C PHE A 9 -16.47 -4.71 -1.23
N TYR A 10 -16.95 -5.23 -2.31
CA TYR A 10 -17.16 -6.65 -2.39
C TYR A 10 -16.32 -7.24 -3.44
N PRO A 11 -15.06 -7.37 -3.14
CA PRO A 11 -14.16 -7.90 -4.13
C PRO A 11 -14.48 -9.31 -4.53
N SER A 12 -15.22 -9.98 -3.70
CA SER A 12 -15.51 -11.33 -4.04
C SER A 12 -16.27 -11.45 -5.30
N GLU A 13 -17.07 -10.45 -5.63
CA GLU A 13 -17.75 -10.54 -6.82
C GLU A 13 -16.94 -10.11 -7.91
N ASP A 14 -15.77 -9.72 -7.64
CA ASP A 14 -15.00 -9.14 -8.66
C ASP A 14 -13.56 -9.42 -8.38
N GLY A 15 -13.13 -10.61 -8.68
CA GLY A 15 -11.76 -10.94 -8.48
C GLY A 15 -10.84 -10.01 -9.20
N MET A 16 -11.35 -9.38 -10.26
CA MET A 16 -10.52 -8.47 -10.98
C MET A 16 -10.18 -7.25 -10.21
N ARG A 17 -10.97 -6.93 -9.21
CA ARG A 17 -10.68 -5.78 -8.39
C ARG A 17 -9.37 -5.98 -7.66
N TRP A 18 -9.13 -7.20 -7.18
CA TRP A 18 -7.88 -7.49 -6.53
C TRP A 18 -6.73 -7.44 -7.51
N MET A 19 -6.97 -7.88 -8.71
CA MET A 19 -5.95 -7.80 -9.71
C MET A 19 -5.62 -6.37 -10.03
N ARG A 20 -6.59 -5.48 -9.96
CA ARG A 20 -6.30 -4.09 -10.19
C ARG A 20 -5.41 -3.52 -9.09
N PHE A 21 -5.62 -3.95 -7.85
CA PHE A 21 -4.73 -3.52 -6.78
C PHE A 21 -3.32 -3.99 -7.08
N GLU A 22 -3.18 -5.22 -7.56
CA GLU A 22 -1.87 -5.72 -7.89
C GLU A 22 -1.22 -4.91 -8.98
N GLN A 23 -2.02 -4.46 -9.91
CA GLN A 23 -1.50 -3.68 -11.01
C GLN A 23 -1.16 -2.27 -10.58
N GLN A 24 -1.59 -1.87 -9.40
CA GLN A 24 -1.28 -0.55 -8.88
C GLN A 24 -0.12 -0.61 -7.91
N LYS A 25 0.76 -1.56 -8.09
CA LYS A 25 1.88 -1.70 -7.21
C LYS A 25 2.73 -0.45 -7.19
N ILE A 26 3.27 -0.17 -6.02
CA ILE A 26 4.18 0.94 -5.85
C ILE A 26 5.59 0.39 -6.03
N SER A 27 6.37 1.01 -6.88
CA SER A 27 7.72 0.56 -7.12
C SER A 27 8.65 0.95 -5.98
N ARG A 28 9.71 0.20 -5.80
CA ARG A 28 10.65 0.54 -4.73
C ARG A 28 11.23 1.91 -5.00
N GLY A 29 11.42 2.65 -3.93
CA GLY A 29 11.96 3.99 -4.03
C GLY A 29 11.03 5.02 -4.63
N GLN A 30 9.77 4.65 -4.85
CA GLN A 30 8.84 5.55 -5.52
C GLN A 30 8.23 6.59 -4.60
N LEU A 31 8.04 6.25 -3.33
CA LEU A 31 7.34 7.16 -2.43
C LEU A 31 8.29 8.19 -1.84
N VAL A 32 7.78 9.40 -1.67
CA VAL A 32 8.50 10.36 -0.86
C VAL A 32 8.13 10.12 0.59
N GLU A 33 8.97 10.56 1.48
CA GLU A 33 8.84 10.17 2.88
C GLU A 33 7.52 10.63 3.50
N ASP A 34 7.10 11.84 3.25
CA ASP A 34 5.84 12.30 3.85
C ASP A 34 4.66 11.50 3.37
N GLN A 35 4.66 11.17 2.08
CA GLN A 35 3.61 10.34 1.52
C GLN A 35 3.59 8.97 2.17
N PHE A 36 4.78 8.41 2.39
CA PHE A 36 4.91 7.10 3.02
C PHE A 36 4.24 7.09 4.39
N TRP A 37 4.53 8.09 5.20
CA TRP A 37 3.98 8.11 6.55
C TRP A 37 2.45 8.23 6.56
N LEU A 38 1.91 8.99 5.63
CA LEU A 38 0.46 9.10 5.52
C LEU A 38 -0.17 7.76 5.14
N LEU A 39 0.46 7.05 4.24
CA LEU A 39 -0.07 5.76 3.84
C LEU A 39 0.05 4.73 4.95
N ILE A 40 1.13 4.76 5.72
CA ILE A 40 1.28 3.89 6.88
C ILE A 40 0.16 4.12 7.87
N GLU A 41 -0.16 5.39 8.10
CA GLU A 41 -1.22 5.74 9.02
C GLU A 41 -2.55 5.19 8.55
N LEU A 42 -2.86 5.38 7.27
CA LEU A 42 -4.12 4.90 6.71
C LEU A 42 -4.20 3.38 6.73
N ALA A 43 -3.10 2.71 6.46
CA ALA A 43 -3.07 1.26 6.42
C ALA A 43 -3.04 0.65 7.79
N MET A 44 -2.80 1.47 8.81
CA MET A 44 -2.78 1.03 10.19
C MET A 44 -1.75 -0.05 10.45
N ILE A 45 -0.60 0.08 9.83
CA ILE A 45 0.50 -0.83 10.08
C ILE A 45 1.23 -0.32 11.30
N ARG A 46 1.42 -1.19 12.28
CA ARG A 46 1.93 -0.74 13.56
C ARG A 46 3.27 -1.31 13.97
N SER A 47 3.72 -2.37 13.33
CA SER A 47 4.97 -3.00 13.71
C SER A 47 6.15 -2.12 13.27
N ASP A 48 6.98 -1.70 14.22
CA ASP A 48 8.12 -0.85 13.90
C ASP A 48 9.07 -1.52 12.91
N LYS A 49 9.34 -2.81 13.08
CA LYS A 49 10.22 -3.50 12.14
C LYS A 49 9.66 -3.47 10.74
N THR A 50 8.37 -3.74 10.65
CA THR A 50 7.73 -3.78 9.34
C THR A 50 7.72 -2.40 8.71
N ILE A 51 7.42 -1.38 9.49
CA ILE A 51 7.42 -0.02 8.99
C ILE A 51 8.80 0.36 8.47
N ASN A 52 9.84 0.00 9.22
CA ASN A 52 11.19 0.34 8.80
C ASN A 52 11.59 -0.41 7.53
N ALA A 53 11.19 -1.68 7.42
CA ALA A 53 11.49 -2.44 6.21
C ALA A 53 10.75 -1.86 5.00
N LEU A 54 9.48 -1.48 5.22
CA LEU A 54 8.71 -0.88 4.14
C LEU A 54 9.31 0.45 3.71
N LYS A 55 9.80 1.22 4.66
CA LYS A 55 10.39 2.51 4.34
C LYS A 55 11.67 2.32 3.53
N ASP A 56 12.50 1.37 3.92
CA ASP A 56 13.72 1.10 3.18
C ASP A 56 13.39 0.73 1.73
N TYR A 57 12.37 -0.06 1.55
CA TYR A 57 12.00 -0.52 0.21
C TYR A 57 11.31 0.57 -0.61
N LEU A 58 10.30 1.22 -0.03
CA LEU A 58 9.45 2.13 -0.80
C LEU A 58 10.01 3.54 -0.92
N VAL A 59 10.76 3.99 0.06
CA VAL A 59 11.31 5.34 0.05
C VAL A 59 12.78 5.33 -0.35
N SER A 60 13.57 4.50 0.31
CA SER A 60 15.02 4.50 0.08
C SER A 60 15.44 3.70 -1.14
N GLY A 61 14.55 2.87 -1.67
CA GLY A 61 14.87 2.14 -2.89
C GLY A 61 15.68 0.87 -2.68
N GLU A 62 15.74 0.36 -1.45
CA GLU A 62 16.45 -0.87 -1.17
C GLU A 62 15.70 -2.06 -1.73
N THR A 63 16.41 -3.17 -1.94
CA THR A 63 15.72 -4.36 -2.40
C THR A 63 14.89 -4.94 -1.27
N ARG A 64 13.91 -5.78 -1.62
CA ARG A 64 13.12 -6.45 -0.60
C ARG A 64 14.01 -7.29 0.29
N LYS A 65 14.96 -7.99 -0.31
CA LYS A 65 15.84 -8.86 0.44
C LYS A 65 16.63 -8.05 1.48
N ALA A 66 17.21 -6.95 1.06
CA ALA A 66 18.00 -6.12 1.96
C ALA A 66 17.13 -5.55 3.09
N ALA A 67 15.95 -5.08 2.76
CA ALA A 67 15.07 -4.49 3.76
C ALA A 67 14.63 -5.54 4.77
N CYS A 68 14.27 -6.73 4.29
CA CYS A 68 13.84 -7.80 5.18
C CYS A 68 14.95 -8.25 6.09
N GLU A 69 16.15 -8.40 5.54
CA GLU A 69 17.26 -8.85 6.35
C GLU A 69 17.67 -7.82 7.40
N ARG A 70 17.66 -6.56 7.01
CA ARG A 70 18.09 -5.51 7.92
C ARG A 70 17.16 -5.41 9.13
N HIS A 71 15.87 -5.59 8.91
CA HIS A 71 14.90 -5.39 9.97
C HIS A 71 14.30 -6.67 10.50
N ASN A 72 14.83 -7.80 10.05
CA ASN A 72 14.36 -9.11 10.52
C ASN A 72 12.86 -9.31 10.30
N VAL A 73 12.43 -9.04 9.10
CA VAL A 73 11.04 -9.21 8.71
C VAL A 73 10.99 -10.30 7.64
N SER A 74 10.05 -11.22 7.72
CA SER A 74 9.95 -12.26 6.71
C SER A 74 9.43 -11.67 5.41
N ASN A 75 9.81 -12.30 4.31
CA ASN A 75 9.36 -11.83 3.01
C ASN A 75 7.84 -11.93 2.89
N GLY A 76 7.25 -12.98 3.48
CA GLY A 76 5.80 -13.12 3.43
C GLY A 76 5.09 -12.02 4.18
N TYR A 77 5.61 -11.65 5.33
CA TYR A 77 5.00 -10.60 6.11
C TYR A 77 5.13 -9.26 5.42
N LEU A 78 6.28 -9.02 4.81
CA LEU A 78 6.46 -7.80 4.04
C LEU A 78 5.47 -7.77 2.87
N SER A 79 5.27 -8.89 2.19
CA SER A 79 4.34 -8.95 1.08
C SER A 79 2.92 -8.62 1.51
N THR A 80 2.50 -9.16 2.64
CA THR A 80 1.16 -8.87 3.15
C THR A 80 1.00 -7.38 3.44
N SER A 81 2.01 -6.79 4.05
CA SER A 81 1.95 -5.38 4.39
C SER A 81 1.97 -4.51 3.13
N LEU A 82 2.76 -4.92 2.14
CA LEU A 82 2.79 -4.18 0.87
C LEU A 82 1.42 -4.22 0.20
N SER A 83 0.74 -5.37 0.24
CA SER A 83 -0.58 -5.45 -0.36
C SER A 83 -1.56 -4.48 0.29
N ARG A 84 -1.46 -4.32 1.60
CA ARG A 84 -2.31 -3.36 2.29
C ARG A 84 -2.01 -1.94 1.83
N LEU A 85 -0.73 -1.61 1.67
CA LEU A 85 -0.38 -0.28 1.21
C LEU A 85 -0.82 -0.03 -0.22
N TYR A 86 -0.68 -1.03 -1.08
CA TYR A 86 -1.12 -0.87 -2.46
C TYR A 86 -2.62 -0.60 -2.52
N ARG A 87 -3.38 -1.33 -1.70
CA ARG A 87 -4.81 -1.14 -1.69
C ARG A 87 -5.19 0.24 -1.20
N VAL A 88 -4.58 0.67 -0.09
CA VAL A 88 -4.85 1.99 0.44
C VAL A 88 -4.49 3.06 -0.58
N ASN A 89 -3.32 2.91 -1.20
CA ASN A 89 -2.88 3.89 -2.17
C ASN A 89 -3.84 3.96 -3.36
N TYR A 90 -4.33 2.81 -3.80
CA TYR A 90 -5.29 2.78 -4.89
C TYR A 90 -6.55 3.55 -4.51
N ILE A 91 -7.07 3.31 -3.32
CA ILE A 91 -8.27 3.98 -2.87
C ILE A 91 -8.05 5.49 -2.79
N VAL A 92 -6.89 5.89 -2.28
CA VAL A 92 -6.57 7.31 -2.20
C VAL A 92 -6.55 7.95 -3.59
N THR A 93 -5.98 7.26 -4.57
CA THR A 93 -5.96 7.83 -5.91
C THR A 93 -7.37 7.98 -6.47
N GLN A 94 -8.27 7.09 -6.07
CA GLN A 94 -9.66 7.20 -6.51
C GLN A 94 -10.38 8.36 -5.84
N LEU A 95 -9.87 8.81 -4.72
CA LEU A 95 -10.46 9.95 -4.01
C LEU A 95 -9.98 11.30 -4.51
N ILE A 96 -8.85 11.32 -5.19
CA ILE A 96 -8.26 12.59 -5.61
C ILE A 96 -9.23 13.51 -6.35
N PRO A 97 -10.04 13.03 -7.29
CA PRO A 97 -10.92 13.94 -8.01
C PRO A 97 -11.91 14.68 -7.11
N TYR A 98 -12.19 14.12 -5.96
CA TYR A 98 -13.13 14.75 -5.06
C TYR A 98 -12.51 15.80 -4.16
N TYR A 99 -11.18 15.79 -4.04
CA TYR A 99 -10.50 16.72 -3.15
C TYR A 99 -9.45 17.57 -3.87
N GLY A 100 -8.86 17.02 -4.88
CA GLY A 100 -7.64 17.59 -5.43
C GLY A 100 -7.84 18.74 -6.37
N ASN A 101 -9.02 18.97 -6.84
CA ASN A 101 -9.25 20.03 -7.79
C ASN A 101 -10.06 21.14 -7.23
N ARG A 102 -9.81 21.49 -6.02
CA ARG A 102 -10.59 22.57 -5.44
C ARG A 102 -10.10 23.94 -5.77
#